data_09061ee5fe63742d78938aa92cca2d27
#
_entry.id   09061ee5fe63742d78938aa92cca2d27
#
_cell.length_a   1.000
_cell.length_b   1.000
_cell.length_c   1.000
_cell.angle_alpha   90.00
_cell.angle_beta   90.00
_cell.angle_gamma   90.00
#
_symmetry.space_group_name_H-M   'P 1'
#
loop_
_entity.id
_entity.type
_entity.pdbx_description
1 polymer ?
#
loop_
_entity_poly.entity_id
_entity_poly.type
_entity_poly.pdbx_seq_one_letter_code
_entity_poly.pdbx_strand_id
1 'polypeptide(L)'
;MSVENTIDAVRLALSLHETRAHIASMNVANAGKPEATAMRADFAKVEAALRQAAHAGSESEAARWLESANSELRAADPQSSFDPIRLDEQMGDIATAGIEYQALTEALSRQFGLMRIAVTGRP
;
A
#
# COMPACT_ATOMS: atom_id res chain seq x y z
N MET A 1 -7.94 16.35 6.58
CA MET A 1 -6.52 16.12 6.26
C MET A 1 -6.11 17.08 5.16
N SER A 2 -4.94 17.69 5.26
CA SER A 2 -4.42 18.60 4.23
C SER A 2 -4.19 17.85 2.91
N VAL A 3 -4.06 18.62 1.82
CA VAL A 3 -3.72 18.06 0.51
C VAL A 3 -2.38 17.31 0.56
N GLU A 4 -1.39 17.90 1.23
CA GLU A 4 -0.07 17.30 1.38
C GLU A 4 -0.13 15.96 2.11
N ASN A 5 -0.79 15.91 3.26
CA ASN A 5 -0.98 14.66 4.00
C ASN A 5 -1.80 13.63 3.21
N THR A 6 -2.79 14.08 2.44
CA THR A 6 -3.56 13.19 1.55
C THR A 6 -2.68 12.57 0.48
N ILE A 7 -1.81 13.34 -0.14
CA ILE A 7 -0.86 12.84 -1.14
C ILE A 7 0.10 11.84 -0.51
N ASP A 8 0.62 12.13 0.66
CA ASP A 8 1.52 11.22 1.39
C ASP A 8 0.82 9.92 1.79
N ALA A 9 -0.42 9.99 2.24
CA ALA A 9 -1.22 8.82 2.56
C ALA A 9 -1.45 7.93 1.32
N VAL A 10 -1.78 8.53 0.18
CA VAL A 10 -1.97 7.79 -1.07
C VAL A 10 -0.66 7.16 -1.54
N ARG A 11 0.45 7.87 -1.46
CA ARG A 11 1.77 7.31 -1.80
C ARG A 11 2.12 6.10 -0.95
N LEU A 12 1.88 6.18 0.35
CA LEU A 12 2.11 5.06 1.27
C LEU A 12 1.22 3.87 0.94
N ALA A 13 -0.06 4.12 0.64
CA ALA A 13 -0.98 3.07 0.24
C ALA A 13 -0.56 2.41 -1.09
N LEU A 14 -0.10 3.19 -2.06
CA LEU A 14 0.45 2.67 -3.32
C LEU A 14 1.68 1.79 -3.07
N SER A 15 2.59 2.24 -2.23
CA SER A 15 3.79 1.48 -1.86
C SER A 15 3.44 0.18 -1.13
N LEU A 16 2.42 0.20 -0.28
CA LEU A 16 1.92 -0.99 0.40
C LEU A 16 1.39 -2.03 -0.60
N HIS A 17 0.54 -1.61 -1.54
CA HIS A 17 0.00 -2.53 -2.55
C HIS A 17 1.07 -3.03 -3.50
N GLU A 18 2.03 -2.19 -3.87
CA GLU A 18 3.18 -2.59 -4.68
C GLU A 18 4.03 -3.65 -3.95
N THR A 19 4.28 -3.48 -2.66
CA THR A 19 5.02 -4.44 -1.85
C THR A 19 4.28 -5.77 -1.75
N ARG A 20 2.96 -5.75 -1.55
CA ARG A 20 2.12 -6.96 -1.55
C ARG A 20 2.19 -7.69 -2.88
N ALA A 21 2.06 -6.98 -3.99
CA ALA A 21 2.16 -7.56 -5.32
C ALA A 21 3.55 -8.17 -5.57
N HIS A 22 4.60 -7.51 -5.11
CA HIS A 22 5.98 -8.00 -5.23
C HIS A 22 6.18 -9.32 -4.46
N ILE A 23 5.70 -9.40 -3.22
CA ILE A 23 5.79 -10.63 -2.43
C ILE A 23 5.02 -11.77 -3.10
N ALA A 24 3.79 -11.50 -3.56
CA ALA A 24 2.99 -12.49 -4.27
C ALA A 24 3.68 -12.94 -5.57
N SER A 25 4.32 -12.04 -6.30
CA SER A 25 5.09 -12.36 -7.52
C SER A 25 6.30 -13.23 -7.22
N MET A 26 7.01 -12.96 -6.12
CA MET A 26 8.11 -13.83 -5.67
C MET A 26 7.61 -15.25 -5.34
N ASN A 27 6.46 -15.35 -4.68
CA ASN A 27 5.85 -16.63 -4.38
C ASN A 27 5.49 -17.39 -5.67
N VAL A 28 4.89 -16.72 -6.65
CA VAL A 28 4.59 -17.32 -7.96
C VAL A 28 5.87 -17.82 -8.64
N ALA A 29 6.93 -17.03 -8.63
CA ALA A 29 8.21 -17.42 -9.23
C ALA A 29 8.83 -18.65 -8.56
N ASN A 30 8.55 -18.89 -7.28
CA ASN A 30 9.07 -20.01 -6.50
C ASN A 30 8.11 -21.20 -6.40
N ALA A 31 6.90 -21.09 -6.92
CA ALA A 31 5.87 -22.11 -6.77
C ALA A 31 6.26 -23.49 -7.36
N GLY A 32 7.10 -23.51 -8.38
CA GLY A 32 7.59 -24.74 -9.00
C GLY A 32 8.81 -25.39 -8.31
N LYS A 33 9.37 -24.76 -7.30
CA LYS A 33 10.54 -25.28 -6.61
C LYS A 33 10.13 -26.27 -5.53
N PRO A 34 10.81 -27.43 -5.41
CA PRO A 34 10.56 -28.39 -4.33
C PRO A 34 10.74 -27.70 -2.97
N GLU A 35 9.83 -28.02 -2.05
CA GLU A 35 9.87 -27.53 -0.67
C GLU A 35 9.77 -26.00 -0.51
N ALA A 36 9.43 -25.27 -1.56
CA ALA A 36 9.22 -23.83 -1.47
C ALA A 36 8.02 -23.51 -0.58
N THR A 37 8.19 -22.52 0.30
CA THR A 37 7.13 -22.03 1.19
C THR A 37 6.77 -20.61 0.84
N ALA A 38 5.51 -20.21 1.11
CA ALA A 38 5.05 -18.87 0.83
C ALA A 38 5.75 -17.85 1.74
N MET A 39 6.26 -16.79 1.15
CA MET A 39 6.74 -15.62 1.88
C MET A 39 5.55 -14.74 2.23
N ARG A 40 5.53 -14.22 3.43
CA ARG A 40 4.48 -13.32 3.92
C ARG A 40 5.11 -12.20 4.73
N ALA A 41 4.50 -11.03 4.69
CA ALA A 41 4.84 -9.91 5.55
C ALA A 41 3.60 -9.44 6.31
N ASP A 42 3.79 -8.94 7.52
CA ASP A 42 2.72 -8.39 8.33
C ASP A 42 2.61 -6.88 8.09
N PHE A 43 1.51 -6.44 7.51
CA PHE A 43 1.22 -5.05 7.24
C PHE A 43 0.19 -4.44 8.20
N ALA A 44 -0.20 -5.16 9.26
CA ALA A 44 -1.25 -4.71 10.17
C ALA A 44 -0.92 -3.36 10.82
N LYS A 45 0.35 -3.13 11.18
CA LYS A 45 0.80 -1.86 11.78
C LYS A 45 0.76 -0.71 10.77
N VAL A 46 1.12 -0.96 9.52
CA VAL A 46 1.02 0.03 8.43
C VAL A 46 -0.43 0.44 8.22
N GLU A 47 -1.32 -0.52 8.11
CA GLU A 47 -2.75 -0.28 7.91
C GLU A 47 -3.37 0.46 9.10
N ALA A 48 -3.01 0.08 10.32
CA ALA A 48 -3.46 0.75 11.54
C ALA A 48 -3.02 2.22 11.58
N ALA A 49 -1.76 2.49 11.25
CA ALA A 49 -1.23 3.86 11.20
C ALA A 49 -1.91 4.71 10.13
N LEU A 50 -2.18 4.14 8.95
CA LEU A 50 -2.94 4.83 7.89
C LEU A 50 -4.37 5.15 8.32
N ARG A 51 -5.04 4.24 9.00
CA ARG A 51 -6.38 4.50 9.56
C ARG A 51 -6.35 5.60 10.61
N GLN A 52 -5.37 5.60 11.49
CA GLN A 52 -5.20 6.66 12.50
C GLN A 52 -4.95 8.02 11.84
N ALA A 53 -4.14 8.06 10.79
CA ALA A 53 -3.92 9.29 10.03
C ALA A 53 -5.22 9.83 9.43
N ALA A 54 -6.07 8.96 8.89
CA ALA A 54 -7.35 9.34 8.30
C ALA A 54 -8.34 9.91 9.33
N HIS A 55 -8.23 9.50 10.59
CA HIS A 55 -9.13 9.94 11.68
C HIS A 55 -8.45 10.94 12.65
N ALA A 56 -7.27 11.44 12.29
CA ALA A 56 -6.53 12.37 13.16
C ALA A 56 -7.28 13.69 13.36
N GLY A 57 -7.18 14.24 14.56
CA GLY A 57 -7.84 15.48 14.94
C GLY A 57 -7.09 16.75 14.50
N SER A 58 -5.86 16.62 13.99
CA SER A 58 -5.05 17.74 13.51
C SER A 58 -4.13 17.28 12.38
N GLU A 59 -3.63 18.25 11.59
CA GLU A 59 -2.68 17.98 10.52
C GLU A 59 -1.34 17.45 11.03
N SER A 60 -0.87 17.95 12.16
CA SER A 60 0.38 17.47 12.78
C SER A 60 0.23 16.05 13.33
N GLU A 61 -0.91 15.69 13.87
CA GLU A 61 -1.20 14.32 14.29
C GLU A 61 -1.26 13.38 13.07
N ALA A 62 -1.95 13.78 12.01
CA ALA A 62 -1.98 13.02 10.76
C ALA A 62 -0.58 12.79 10.20
N ALA A 63 0.25 13.82 10.16
CA ALA A 63 1.64 13.72 9.68
C ALA A 63 2.47 12.72 10.51
N ARG A 64 2.29 12.70 11.83
CA ARG A 64 2.98 11.73 12.71
C ARG A 64 2.55 10.29 12.43
N TRP A 65 1.26 10.06 12.21
CA TRP A 65 0.78 8.73 11.85
C TRP A 65 1.28 8.27 10.48
N LEU A 66 1.37 9.18 9.50
CA LEU A 66 1.93 8.88 8.18
C LEU A 66 3.43 8.55 8.26
N GLU A 67 4.17 9.26 9.09
CA GLU A 67 5.58 8.94 9.33
C GLU A 67 5.73 7.57 9.99
N SER A 68 4.89 7.25 10.96
CA SER A 68 4.82 5.93 11.58
C SER A 68 4.51 4.84 10.54
N ALA A 69 3.53 5.06 9.68
CA ALA A 69 3.18 4.13 8.62
C ALA A 69 4.36 3.88 7.66
N ASN A 70 5.07 4.93 7.29
CA ASN A 70 6.25 4.82 6.43
C ASN A 70 7.37 4.00 7.09
N SER A 71 7.62 4.22 8.38
CA SER A 71 8.62 3.46 9.14
C SER A 71 8.24 1.99 9.25
N GLU A 72 6.98 1.68 9.54
CA GLU A 72 6.49 0.31 9.63
C GLU A 72 6.55 -0.41 8.27
N LEU A 73 6.25 0.29 7.18
CA LEU A 73 6.35 -0.28 5.84
C LEU A 73 7.81 -0.64 5.48
N ARG A 74 8.74 0.22 5.83
CA ARG A 74 10.18 -0.05 5.61
C ARG A 74 10.69 -1.20 6.47
N ALA A 75 10.13 -1.39 7.65
CA ALA A 75 10.51 -2.46 8.58
C ALA A 75 9.82 -3.80 8.27
N ALA A 76 8.83 -3.82 7.38
CA ALA A 76 8.08 -5.03 7.04
C ALA A 76 8.89 -5.93 6.11
N ASP A 77 9.57 -6.92 6.70
CA ASP A 77 10.34 -7.91 5.96
C ASP A 77 9.52 -9.16 5.67
N PRO A 78 9.56 -9.66 4.42
CA PRO A 78 8.95 -10.95 4.11
C PRO A 78 9.62 -12.08 4.88
N GLN A 79 8.82 -12.92 5.51
CA GLN A 79 9.27 -14.09 6.24
C GLN A 79 8.63 -15.35 5.66
N SER A 80 9.33 -16.48 5.75
CA SER A 80 8.73 -17.76 5.39
C SER A 80 7.57 -18.06 6.35
N SER A 81 6.41 -18.36 5.80
CA SER A 81 5.24 -18.77 6.58
C SER A 81 5.23 -20.25 6.95
N PHE A 82 6.16 -21.03 6.38
CA PHE A 82 6.18 -22.49 6.43
C PHE A 82 4.98 -23.16 5.76
N ASP A 83 4.08 -22.39 5.17
CA ASP A 83 2.95 -22.91 4.39
C ASP A 83 3.37 -23.16 2.93
N PRO A 84 2.78 -24.16 2.27
CA PRO A 84 3.02 -24.33 0.84
C PRO A 84 2.48 -23.15 0.05
N ILE A 85 3.11 -22.87 -1.09
CA ILE A 85 2.65 -21.81 -1.99
C ILE A 85 1.36 -22.29 -2.69
N ARG A 86 0.30 -21.52 -2.55
CA ARG A 86 -0.96 -21.72 -3.26
C ARG A 86 -1.05 -20.72 -4.40
N LEU A 87 -0.88 -21.22 -5.61
CA LEU A 87 -0.79 -20.37 -6.79
C LEU A 87 -2.06 -19.55 -7.03
N ASP A 88 -3.25 -20.14 -6.81
CA ASP A 88 -4.54 -19.45 -6.90
C ASP A 88 -4.64 -18.27 -5.94
N GLU A 89 -4.20 -18.45 -4.69
CA GLU A 89 -4.15 -17.38 -3.69
C GLU A 89 -3.21 -16.26 -4.11
N GLN A 90 -2.00 -16.60 -4.59
CA GLN A 90 -1.02 -15.61 -5.02
C GLN A 90 -1.49 -14.81 -6.23
N MET A 91 -2.11 -15.47 -7.20
CA MET A 91 -2.68 -14.81 -8.37
C MET A 91 -3.84 -13.88 -7.98
N GLY A 92 -4.67 -14.31 -7.03
CA GLY A 92 -5.72 -13.46 -6.45
C GLY A 92 -5.16 -12.24 -5.74
N ASP A 93 -4.10 -12.40 -4.97
CA ASP A 93 -3.44 -11.28 -4.26
C ASP A 93 -2.83 -10.26 -5.25
N ILE A 94 -2.20 -10.74 -6.33
CA ILE A 94 -1.67 -9.86 -7.38
C ILE A 94 -2.81 -9.08 -8.05
N ALA A 95 -3.90 -9.75 -8.40
CA ALA A 95 -5.03 -9.12 -9.05
C ALA A 95 -5.69 -8.07 -8.15
N THR A 96 -5.91 -8.39 -6.87
CA THR A 96 -6.47 -7.47 -5.88
C THR A 96 -5.56 -6.26 -5.67
N ALA A 97 -4.27 -6.48 -5.47
CA ALA A 97 -3.30 -5.40 -5.31
C ALA A 97 -3.26 -4.48 -6.55
N GLY A 98 -3.35 -5.06 -7.73
CA GLY A 98 -3.38 -4.31 -8.99
C GLY A 98 -4.61 -3.42 -9.12
N ILE A 99 -5.80 -3.93 -8.76
CA ILE A 99 -7.05 -3.16 -8.77
C ILE A 99 -6.98 -2.01 -7.74
N GLU A 100 -6.52 -2.30 -6.54
CA GLU A 100 -6.39 -1.29 -5.48
C GLU A 100 -5.37 -0.21 -5.85
N TYR A 101 -4.24 -0.60 -6.43
CA TYR A 101 -3.23 0.33 -6.95
C TYR A 101 -3.82 1.25 -8.02
N GLN A 102 -4.56 0.70 -8.97
CA GLN A 102 -5.20 1.47 -10.04
C GLN A 102 -6.23 2.45 -9.48
N ALA A 103 -7.07 2.02 -8.54
CA ALA A 103 -8.07 2.88 -7.90
C ALA A 103 -7.42 4.05 -7.17
N LEU A 104 -6.32 3.81 -6.45
CA LEU A 104 -5.58 4.87 -5.75
C LEU A 104 -4.90 5.82 -6.73
N THR A 105 -4.35 5.32 -7.83
CA THR A 105 -3.75 6.14 -8.89
C THR A 105 -4.78 7.07 -9.52
N GLU A 106 -5.98 6.58 -9.79
CA GLU A 106 -7.08 7.39 -10.30
C GLU A 106 -7.52 8.46 -9.28
N ALA A 107 -7.62 8.09 -8.00
CA ALA A 107 -7.96 9.03 -6.93
C ALA A 107 -6.92 10.15 -6.83
N LEU A 108 -5.62 9.82 -6.92
CA LEU A 108 -4.53 10.79 -6.90
C LEU A 108 -4.58 11.71 -8.12
N SER A 109 -4.85 11.16 -9.31
CA SER A 109 -5.01 11.95 -10.54
C SER A 109 -6.16 12.94 -10.46
N ARG A 110 -7.28 12.53 -9.89
CA ARG A 110 -8.43 13.43 -9.64
C ARG A 110 -8.05 14.53 -8.66
N GLN A 111 -7.32 14.22 -7.62
CA GLN A 111 -6.85 15.20 -6.64
C GLN A 111 -5.96 16.25 -7.30
N PHE A 112 -5.00 15.84 -8.13
CA PHE A 112 -4.17 16.76 -8.89
C PHE A 112 -4.97 17.60 -9.88
N GLY A 113 -5.99 17.02 -10.53
CA GLY A 113 -6.91 17.73 -11.42
C GLY A 113 -7.66 18.84 -10.69
N LEU A 114 -8.19 18.56 -9.51
CA LEU A 114 -8.86 19.54 -8.66
C LEU A 114 -7.92 20.65 -8.20
N MET A 115 -6.70 20.30 -7.79
CA MET A 115 -5.68 21.27 -7.41
C MET A 115 -5.34 22.20 -8.58
N ARG A 116 -5.20 21.68 -9.79
CA ARG A 116 -4.95 22.47 -10.98
C ARG A 116 -6.08 23.48 -11.24
N ILE A 117 -7.32 23.02 -11.16
CA ILE A 117 -8.48 23.89 -11.31
C ILE A 117 -8.49 24.99 -10.25
N ALA A 118 -8.21 24.66 -9.00
CA ALA A 118 -8.15 25.63 -7.90
C ALA A 118 -7.10 26.73 -8.12
N VAL A 119 -5.96 26.35 -8.72
CA VAL A 119 -4.85 27.28 -8.99
C VAL A 119 -5.08 28.11 -10.27
N THR A 120 -5.56 27.45 -11.34
CA THR A 120 -5.67 28.09 -12.67
C THR A 120 -7.08 28.56 -13.02
N GLY A 121 -8.11 28.11 -12.29
CA GLY A 121 -9.51 28.38 -12.61
C GLY A 121 -9.99 27.68 -13.88
N ARG A 122 -9.24 26.72 -14.41
CA ARG A 122 -9.56 26.00 -15.66
C ARG A 122 -9.42 24.49 -15.47
N PRO A 123 -10.31 23.72 -16.10
CA PRO A 123 -10.18 22.27 -16.11
C PRO A 123 -8.94 21.76 -16.86
#